data_944fd4b32c90e0ec2607709caf3f2e2a
#
_entry.id   944fd4b32c90e0ec2607709caf3f2e2a
#
_cell.length_a   1.000
_cell.length_b   1.000
_cell.length_c   1.000
_cell.angle_alpha   90.00
_cell.angle_beta   90.00
_cell.angle_gamma   90.00
#
_symmetry.space_group_name_H-M   'P 1'
#
loop_
_entity.id
_entity.type
_entity.pdbx_description
1 polymer ?
#
loop_
_entity_poly.entity_id
_entity_poly.type
_entity_poly.pdbx_seq_one_letter_code
_entity_poly.pdbx_strand_id
1 'polypeptide(L)'
;QSFIPKVPIAESVVEFAVDLVNSTRPNSKSSSFANKWIEWGAGPRASQYLVLAAKAKALLDGKSSPSIKDIKSLALPILRHRIIPNFNADAEGMKVEDIINDLLKS
;
A
#
# COMPACT_ATOMS: atom_id res chain seq x y z
N GLN A 1 -22.71 6.92 3.58
CA GLN A 1 -21.69 5.89 3.63
C GLN A 1 -21.63 5.05 2.36
N SER A 2 -22.62 5.11 1.57
CA SER A 2 -22.65 4.27 0.38
C SER A 2 -22.07 4.92 -0.86
N PHE A 3 -21.67 6.18 -0.79
CA PHE A 3 -21.11 6.86 -1.96
C PHE A 3 -19.74 6.34 -2.35
N ILE A 4 -18.90 6.11 -1.36
CA ILE A 4 -17.51 5.73 -1.61
C ILE A 4 -17.40 4.43 -2.43
N PRO A 5 -18.11 3.36 -2.10
CA PRO A 5 -18.03 2.14 -2.90
C PRO A 5 -18.54 2.29 -4.32
N LYS A 6 -19.34 3.32 -4.58
CA LYS A 6 -19.92 3.53 -5.92
C LYS A 6 -19.01 4.30 -6.86
N VAL A 7 -17.93 4.88 -6.35
CA VAL A 7 -16.98 5.59 -7.20
C VAL A 7 -16.30 4.55 -8.11
N PRO A 8 -16.32 4.76 -9.43
CA PRO A 8 -15.66 3.81 -10.32
C PRO A 8 -14.15 3.85 -10.14
N ILE A 9 -13.52 2.71 -10.37
CA ILE A 9 -12.07 2.61 -10.29
C ILE A 9 -11.59 1.65 -11.38
N ALA A 10 -10.52 2.02 -12.05
CA ALA A 10 -9.95 1.20 -13.09
C ALA A 10 -9.32 -0.05 -12.48
N GLU A 11 -9.45 -1.17 -13.19
CA GLU A 11 -8.90 -2.44 -12.72
C GLU A 11 -7.40 -2.36 -12.50
N SER A 12 -6.69 -1.60 -13.34
CA SER A 12 -5.24 -1.44 -13.20
C SER A 12 -4.87 -0.76 -11.88
N VAL A 13 -5.72 0.14 -11.38
CA VAL A 13 -5.48 0.82 -10.12
C VAL A 13 -5.70 -0.16 -8.95
N VAL A 14 -6.75 -0.99 -9.04
CA VAL A 14 -6.99 -2.02 -8.04
C VAL A 14 -5.83 -3.02 -8.00
N GLU A 15 -5.38 -3.45 -9.18
CA GLU A 15 -4.25 -4.37 -9.26
C GLU A 15 -2.99 -3.79 -8.66
N PHE A 16 -2.76 -2.49 -8.90
CA PHE A 16 -1.60 -1.83 -8.29
C PHE A 16 -1.67 -1.88 -6.77
N ALA A 17 -2.84 -1.61 -6.20
CA ALA A 17 -3.01 -1.64 -4.74
C ALA A 17 -2.78 -3.06 -4.20
N VAL A 18 -3.32 -4.07 -4.87
CA VAL A 18 -3.14 -5.46 -4.46
C VAL A 18 -1.67 -5.86 -4.55
N ASP A 19 -1.02 -5.53 -5.65
CA ASP A 19 0.40 -5.87 -5.85
C ASP A 19 1.27 -5.19 -4.82
N LEU A 20 0.98 -3.92 -4.50
CA LEU A 20 1.72 -3.18 -3.50
C LEU A 20 1.63 -3.87 -2.14
N VAL A 21 0.43 -4.24 -1.72
CA VAL A 21 0.22 -4.92 -0.45
C VAL A 21 0.92 -6.27 -0.44
N ASN A 22 0.82 -7.03 -1.54
CA ASN A 22 1.47 -8.33 -1.63
C ASN A 22 2.99 -8.20 -1.56
N SER A 23 3.55 -7.11 -2.08
CA SER A 23 4.99 -6.89 -2.04
C SER A 23 5.51 -6.62 -0.63
N THR A 24 4.63 -6.33 0.33
CA THR A 24 5.04 -6.16 1.73
C THR A 24 5.14 -7.48 2.47
N ARG A 25 4.70 -8.59 1.88
CA ARG A 25 4.66 -9.88 2.56
C ARG A 25 5.97 -10.65 2.37
N PRO A 26 6.70 -10.96 3.45
CA PRO A 26 7.87 -11.81 3.32
C PRO A 26 7.45 -13.23 2.91
N ASN A 27 8.37 -13.95 2.32
CA ASN A 27 8.16 -15.35 1.88
C ASN A 27 7.24 -15.50 0.68
N SER A 28 6.83 -14.41 0.03
CA SER A 28 6.13 -14.51 -1.23
C SER A 28 7.16 -14.56 -2.36
N LYS A 29 6.75 -15.13 -3.49
CA LYS A 29 7.67 -15.37 -4.60
C LYS A 29 8.28 -14.10 -5.17
N SER A 30 7.58 -13.00 -5.08
CA SER A 30 7.98 -11.74 -5.72
C SER A 30 8.59 -10.73 -4.75
N SER A 31 8.89 -11.12 -3.50
CA SER A 31 9.24 -10.13 -2.50
C SER A 31 10.57 -10.38 -1.81
N SER A 32 11.66 -10.41 -2.60
CA SER A 32 12.99 -10.44 -2.01
C SER A 32 13.23 -9.19 -1.13
N PHE A 33 12.65 -8.05 -1.52
CA PHE A 33 12.74 -6.84 -0.73
C PHE A 33 12.07 -7.02 0.63
N ALA A 34 10.87 -7.60 0.65
CA ALA A 34 10.15 -7.84 1.89
C ALA A 34 10.91 -8.80 2.79
N ASN A 35 11.50 -9.85 2.22
CA ASN A 35 12.29 -10.80 3.00
C ASN A 35 13.49 -10.12 3.68
N LYS A 36 14.03 -9.09 3.04
CA LYS A 36 15.19 -8.39 3.58
C LYS A 36 14.82 -7.48 4.76
N TRP A 37 13.67 -6.81 4.70
CA TRP A 37 13.37 -5.72 5.64
C TRP A 37 12.12 -5.93 6.49
N ILE A 38 11.23 -6.85 6.15
CA ILE A 38 9.91 -6.93 6.76
C ILE A 38 9.72 -8.24 7.51
N GLU A 39 9.30 -8.14 8.77
CA GLU A 39 8.90 -9.30 9.59
C GLU A 39 7.45 -9.66 9.32
N TRP A 40 6.57 -8.66 9.39
CA TRP A 40 5.14 -8.83 9.14
C TRP A 40 4.68 -7.80 8.12
N GLY A 41 4.15 -8.29 7.02
CA GLY A 41 3.59 -7.41 6.01
C GLY A 41 2.15 -7.05 6.30
N ALA A 42 1.61 -6.16 5.47
CA ALA A 42 0.21 -5.77 5.56
C ALA A 42 -0.68 -6.95 5.19
N GLY A 43 -1.79 -7.09 5.90
CA GLY A 43 -2.75 -8.16 5.63
C GLY A 43 -3.53 -7.92 4.35
N PRO A 44 -4.30 -8.94 3.89
CA PRO A 44 -5.04 -8.80 2.62
C PRO A 44 -6.03 -7.65 2.61
N ARG A 45 -6.57 -7.28 3.77
CA ARG A 45 -7.54 -6.18 3.84
C ARG A 45 -6.91 -4.82 3.59
N ALA A 46 -5.58 -4.71 3.67
CA ALA A 46 -4.93 -3.43 3.45
C ALA A 46 -5.18 -2.91 2.03
N SER A 47 -5.24 -3.81 1.03
CA SER A 47 -5.54 -3.38 -0.33
C SER A 47 -6.94 -2.81 -0.44
N GLN A 48 -7.90 -3.38 0.29
CA GLN A 48 -9.27 -2.88 0.32
C GLN A 48 -9.33 -1.49 0.95
N TYR A 49 -8.58 -1.28 2.02
CA TYR A 49 -8.51 0.03 2.66
C TYR A 49 -7.88 1.07 1.73
N LEU A 50 -6.83 0.68 1.01
CA LEU A 50 -6.19 1.58 0.05
C LEU A 50 -7.17 2.00 -1.05
N VAL A 51 -7.90 1.03 -1.61
CA VAL A 51 -8.87 1.30 -2.66
C VAL A 51 -9.98 2.20 -2.13
N LEU A 52 -10.50 1.89 -0.95
CA LEU A 52 -11.59 2.66 -0.37
C LEU A 52 -11.15 4.10 -0.08
N ALA A 53 -9.97 4.26 0.50
CA ALA A 53 -9.42 5.58 0.79
C ALA A 53 -9.14 6.36 -0.48
N ALA A 54 -8.68 5.69 -1.54
CA ALA A 54 -8.44 6.35 -2.82
C ALA A 54 -9.73 6.85 -3.45
N LYS A 55 -10.80 6.06 -3.33
CA LYS A 55 -12.11 6.50 -3.82
C LYS A 55 -12.60 7.73 -3.06
N ALA A 56 -12.45 7.73 -1.74
CA ALA A 56 -12.83 8.87 -0.91
C ALA A 56 -12.01 10.11 -1.28
N LYS A 57 -10.72 9.95 -1.48
CA LYS A 57 -9.85 11.05 -1.87
C LYS A 57 -10.27 11.62 -3.22
N ALA A 58 -10.57 10.75 -4.18
CA ALA A 58 -11.03 11.20 -5.50
C ALA A 58 -12.30 12.03 -5.39
N LEU A 59 -13.25 11.60 -4.55
CA LEU A 59 -14.46 12.37 -4.32
C LEU A 59 -14.14 13.74 -3.76
N LEU A 60 -13.28 13.82 -2.77
CA LEU A 60 -12.91 15.08 -2.15
C LEU A 60 -12.19 16.01 -3.12
N ASP A 61 -11.41 15.43 -4.02
CA ASP A 61 -10.66 16.20 -5.01
C ASP A 61 -11.49 16.56 -6.25
N GLY A 62 -12.73 16.12 -6.31
CA GLY A 62 -13.60 16.38 -7.46
C GLY A 62 -13.26 15.54 -8.68
N LYS A 63 -12.56 14.43 -8.50
CA LYS A 63 -12.23 13.52 -9.59
C LYS A 63 -13.32 12.48 -9.80
N SER A 64 -13.44 12.00 -11.03
CA SER A 64 -14.42 10.94 -11.33
C SER A 64 -13.96 9.57 -10.87
N SER A 65 -12.65 9.35 -10.75
CA SER A 65 -12.12 8.07 -10.29
C SER A 65 -10.70 8.25 -9.74
N PRO A 66 -10.26 7.36 -8.83
CA PRO A 66 -8.90 7.44 -8.32
C PRO A 66 -7.87 6.94 -9.32
N SER A 67 -6.63 7.37 -9.15
CA SER A 67 -5.52 6.99 -9.99
C SER A 67 -4.47 6.24 -9.16
N ILE A 68 -3.46 5.69 -9.84
CA ILE A 68 -2.32 5.06 -9.18
C ILE A 68 -1.61 6.07 -8.27
N LYS A 69 -1.55 7.33 -8.69
CA LYS A 69 -0.96 8.38 -7.87
C LYS A 69 -1.69 8.54 -6.55
N ASP A 70 -3.01 8.42 -6.56
CA ASP A 70 -3.81 8.48 -5.35
C ASP A 70 -3.47 7.34 -4.41
N ILE A 71 -3.32 6.12 -4.95
CA ILE A 71 -2.90 4.96 -4.15
C ILE A 71 -1.55 5.23 -3.52
N LYS A 72 -0.59 5.73 -4.29
CA LYS A 72 0.75 5.99 -3.78
C LYS A 72 0.74 7.02 -2.65
N SER A 73 -0.07 8.06 -2.78
CA SER A 73 -0.13 9.11 -1.77
C SER A 73 -0.72 8.62 -0.45
N LEU A 74 -1.53 7.56 -0.50
CA LEU A 74 -2.17 7.00 0.69
C LEU A 74 -1.42 5.81 1.27
N ALA A 75 -0.44 5.28 0.54
CA ALA A 75 0.25 4.07 0.95
C ALA A 75 0.97 4.27 2.30
N LEU A 76 1.71 5.36 2.45
CA LEU A 76 2.46 5.58 3.68
C LEU A 76 1.56 5.67 4.91
N PRO A 77 0.54 6.56 4.94
CA PRO A 77 -0.29 6.65 6.14
C PRO A 77 -1.09 5.38 6.44
N ILE A 78 -1.44 4.60 5.42
CA ILE A 78 -2.22 3.38 5.64
C ILE A 78 -1.33 2.21 6.02
N LEU A 79 -0.21 2.03 5.33
CA LEU A 79 0.63 0.85 5.53
C LEU A 79 1.61 0.98 6.69
N ARG A 80 1.95 2.19 7.09
CA ARG A 80 2.97 2.40 8.15
C ARG A 80 2.60 1.73 9.46
N HIS A 81 1.32 1.56 9.74
CA HIS A 81 0.84 0.93 10.98
C HIS A 81 0.54 -0.55 10.79
N ARG A 82 0.78 -1.09 9.60
CA ARG A 82 0.46 -2.48 9.26
C ARG A 82 1.67 -3.30 8.86
N ILE A 83 2.83 -2.68 8.81
CA ILE A 83 4.09 -3.35 8.45
C ILE A 83 5.01 -3.29 9.66
N ILE A 84 5.57 -4.42 10.03
CA ILE A 84 6.53 -4.50 11.12
C ILE A 84 7.90 -4.83 10.52
N PRO A 85 8.89 -3.93 10.67
CA PRO A 85 10.25 -4.20 10.18
C PRO A 85 10.88 -5.37 10.93
N ASN A 86 11.78 -6.08 10.25
CA ASN A 86 12.47 -7.19 10.87
C ASN A 86 13.74 -6.70 11.59
N PHE A 87 14.45 -7.66 12.21
CA PHE A 87 15.66 -7.34 12.95
C PHE A 87 16.71 -6.68 12.06
N ASN A 88 16.83 -7.14 10.82
CA ASN A 88 17.81 -6.60 9.88
C ASN A 88 17.53 -5.11 9.59
N ALA A 89 16.26 -4.75 9.44
CA ALA A 89 15.88 -3.35 9.23
C ALA A 89 16.26 -2.50 10.43
N ASP A 90 15.99 -2.99 11.63
CA ASP A 90 16.34 -2.28 12.86
C ASP A 90 17.85 -2.09 12.95
N ALA A 91 18.62 -3.14 12.66
CA ALA A 91 20.07 -3.08 12.73
C ALA A 91 20.67 -2.08 11.74
N GLU A 92 20.05 -1.94 10.57
CA GLU A 92 20.52 -1.04 9.52
C GLU A 92 19.95 0.37 9.62
N GLY A 93 19.08 0.61 10.60
CA GLY A 93 18.43 1.91 10.75
C GLY A 93 17.35 2.17 9.73
N MET A 94 16.82 1.11 9.12
CA MET A 94 15.77 1.22 8.10
C MET A 94 14.41 1.31 8.79
N LYS A 95 13.76 2.45 8.67
CA LYS A 95 12.45 2.67 9.29
C LYS A 95 11.34 2.22 8.35
N VAL A 96 10.14 2.00 8.92
CA VAL A 96 9.00 1.55 8.12
C VAL A 96 8.70 2.54 7.00
N GLU A 97 8.86 3.84 7.25
CA GLU A 97 8.64 4.86 6.22
C GLU A 97 9.62 4.70 5.05
N ASP A 98 10.86 4.38 5.36
CA ASP A 98 11.88 4.14 4.33
C ASP A 98 11.53 2.92 3.50
N ILE A 99 11.07 1.87 4.15
CA ILE A 99 10.68 0.63 3.47
C ILE A 99 9.54 0.90 2.49
N ILE A 100 8.51 1.61 2.94
CA ILE A 100 7.35 1.91 2.11
C ILE A 100 7.76 2.79 0.93
N ASN A 101 8.57 3.82 1.18
CA ASN A 101 9.01 4.71 0.11
C ASN A 101 9.81 3.96 -0.95
N ASP A 102 10.66 3.02 -0.53
CA ASP A 102 11.42 2.22 -1.48
C ASP A 102 10.51 1.31 -2.31
N LEU A 103 9.48 0.74 -1.68
CA LEU A 103 8.50 -0.07 -2.41
C LEU A 103 7.78 0.74 -3.48
N LEU A 104 7.48 2.00 -3.17
CA LEU A 104 6.76 2.85 -4.11
C LEU A 104 7.61 3.31 -5.29
N LYS A 105 8.93 3.23 -5.17
CA LYS A 105 9.83 3.63 -6.24
C LYS A 105 10.01 2.56 -7.30
N SER A 106 9.72 1.32 -6.97
CA SER A 106 9.94 0.20 -7.90
C SER A 106 8.76 -0.08 -8.81
#